data_29603be7bac0b272afdc5f38ba254dad
#
_entry.id   29603be7bac0b272afdc5f38ba254dad
#
_cell.length_a   1.000
_cell.length_b   1.000
_cell.length_c   1.000
_cell.angle_alpha   90.00
_cell.angle_beta   90.00
_cell.angle_gamma   90.00
#
_symmetry.space_group_name_H-M   'P 1'
#
loop_
_entity.id
_entity.type
_entity.pdbx_description
1 polymer ?
#
loop_
_entity_poly.entity_id
_entity_poly.type
_entity_poly.pdbx_seq_one_letter_code
_entity_poly.pdbx_strand_id
1 'polypeptide(L)'
;TIHEVASAELAKREAEVLEGSTSATDGHVLLAPMESNVIPLPHQIHALSRAISGDRVRYLLADEVGLGKTIEAGLVMRELKLRGLVRRILVVSPKGIATQWVAEMQTHFNEQFQLVLGDDIGTLQRLATGADHRNSAWSMFDQVIVSLDSVKPMDKRRGWTSERVAEYNRSRFEDLITAGWDLVIVDEAHRLGGSTDQVARYKLG
;
A
#
# COMPACT_ATOMS: atom_id res chain seq x y z
N THR A 1 -13.41 -35.48 16.76
CA THR A 1 -14.40 -34.40 16.96
C THR A 1 -14.05 -33.18 16.10
N ILE A 2 -14.99 -32.28 15.84
CA ILE A 2 -14.80 -31.10 14.97
C ILE A 2 -13.59 -30.25 15.41
N HIS A 3 -13.33 -30.18 16.71
CA HIS A 3 -12.20 -29.43 17.27
C HIS A 3 -10.84 -30.04 16.94
N GLU A 4 -10.72 -31.36 16.92
CA GLU A 4 -9.47 -32.08 16.57
C GLU A 4 -9.17 -31.96 15.07
N VAL A 5 -10.20 -32.00 14.22
CA VAL A 5 -10.02 -31.85 12.78
C VAL A 5 -9.59 -30.40 12.44
N ALA A 6 -10.18 -29.40 13.10
CA ALA A 6 -9.79 -28.00 12.91
C ALA A 6 -8.34 -27.75 13.37
N SER A 7 -7.92 -28.36 14.50
CA SER A 7 -6.54 -28.24 15.00
C SER A 7 -5.52 -28.93 14.11
N ALA A 8 -5.86 -30.10 13.54
CA ALA A 8 -5.01 -30.83 12.61
C ALA A 8 -4.85 -30.07 11.27
N GLU A 9 -5.92 -29.46 10.77
CA GLU A 9 -5.88 -28.67 9.55
C GLU A 9 -5.06 -27.37 9.74
N LEU A 10 -5.16 -26.75 10.91
CA LEU A 10 -4.35 -25.58 11.28
C LEU A 10 -2.87 -25.94 11.35
N ALA A 11 -2.53 -27.04 12.05
CA ALA A 11 -1.15 -27.53 12.16
C ALA A 11 -0.56 -27.92 10.79
N LYS A 12 -1.37 -28.49 9.89
CA LYS A 12 -0.96 -28.80 8.54
C LYS A 12 -0.66 -27.53 7.73
N ARG A 13 -1.53 -26.50 7.83
CA ARG A 13 -1.30 -25.21 7.18
C ARG A 13 -0.06 -24.50 7.72
N GLU A 14 0.16 -24.54 9.02
CA GLU A 14 1.37 -23.99 9.63
C GLU A 14 2.63 -24.70 9.12
N ALA A 15 2.59 -26.02 8.99
CA ALA A 15 3.70 -26.79 8.43
C ALA A 15 3.96 -26.45 6.95
N GLU A 16 2.91 -26.34 6.13
CA GLU A 16 3.01 -25.94 4.72
C GLU A 16 3.59 -24.51 4.57
N VAL A 17 3.20 -23.58 5.45
CA VAL A 17 3.74 -22.22 5.49
C VAL A 17 5.23 -22.24 5.87
N LEU A 18 5.61 -23.03 6.86
CA LEU A 18 7.02 -23.17 7.28
C LEU A 18 7.87 -23.81 6.17
N GLU A 19 7.37 -24.86 5.53
CA GLU A 19 8.05 -25.49 4.38
C GLU A 19 8.16 -24.52 3.20
N GLY A 20 7.09 -23.77 2.87
CA GLY A 20 7.10 -22.73 1.85
C GLY A 20 8.08 -21.59 2.18
N SER A 21 8.21 -21.24 3.46
CA SER A 21 9.14 -20.21 3.93
C SER A 21 10.61 -20.65 3.82
N THR A 22 10.88 -21.96 3.90
CA THR A 22 12.23 -22.52 3.78
C THR A 22 12.63 -22.87 2.35
N SER A 23 11.65 -23.08 1.46
CA SER A 23 11.90 -23.46 0.05
C SER A 23 12.01 -22.26 -0.90
N ALA A 24 11.97 -21.01 -0.37
CA ALA A 24 12.19 -19.82 -1.19
C ALA A 24 13.56 -19.88 -1.86
N THR A 25 13.57 -19.79 -3.16
CA THR A 25 14.74 -19.70 -4.03
C THR A 25 15.80 -18.78 -3.40
N ASP A 26 16.98 -19.29 -3.12
CA ASP A 26 18.16 -18.64 -2.50
C ASP A 26 18.32 -18.81 -0.96
N GLY A 27 17.57 -19.67 -0.29
CA GLY A 27 17.80 -19.99 1.13
C GLY A 27 17.46 -18.83 2.11
N HIS A 28 16.75 -17.80 1.66
CA HIS A 28 16.30 -16.73 2.53
C HIS A 28 15.01 -17.10 3.25
N VAL A 29 15.07 -17.12 4.57
CA VAL A 29 13.89 -17.28 5.42
C VAL A 29 12.96 -16.07 5.24
N LEU A 30 11.66 -16.33 5.04
CA LEU A 30 10.64 -15.29 5.01
C LEU A 30 10.25 -14.91 6.44
N LEU A 31 10.38 -13.64 6.79
CA LEU A 31 10.15 -13.13 8.14
C LEU A 31 8.69 -12.73 8.37
N ALA A 32 8.04 -12.14 7.36
CA ALA A 32 6.69 -11.61 7.49
C ALA A 32 5.65 -12.65 7.93
N PRO A 33 5.65 -13.91 7.42
CA PRO A 33 4.73 -14.94 7.89
C PRO A 33 4.86 -15.25 9.38
N MET A 34 6.07 -15.11 9.93
CA MET A 34 6.35 -15.40 11.34
C MET A 34 6.01 -14.23 12.27
N GLU A 35 6.06 -13.00 11.73
CA GLU A 35 5.91 -11.75 12.47
C GLU A 35 4.57 -11.06 12.21
N SER A 36 3.59 -11.77 11.65
CA SER A 36 2.24 -11.27 11.40
C SER A 36 1.18 -12.10 12.13
N ASN A 37 0.01 -11.51 12.35
CA ASN A 37 -1.14 -12.21 12.95
C ASN A 37 -1.96 -12.98 11.89
N VAL A 38 -1.37 -13.24 10.73
CA VAL A 38 -1.99 -13.97 9.61
C VAL A 38 -1.30 -15.30 9.44
N ILE A 39 -2.07 -16.36 9.21
CA ILE A 39 -1.57 -17.62 8.67
C ILE A 39 -1.74 -17.53 7.15
N PRO A 40 -0.66 -17.24 6.39
CA PRO A 40 -0.77 -17.03 4.97
C PRO A 40 -1.14 -18.34 4.24
N LEU A 41 -1.86 -18.21 3.15
CA LEU A 41 -2.14 -19.34 2.27
C LEU A 41 -0.91 -19.63 1.36
N PRO A 42 -0.73 -20.86 0.85
CA PRO A 42 0.43 -21.22 0.02
C PRO A 42 0.66 -20.30 -1.18
N HIS A 43 -0.40 -19.85 -1.87
CA HIS A 43 -0.27 -18.91 -2.98
C HIS A 43 0.23 -17.53 -2.53
N GLN A 44 -0.14 -17.06 -1.32
CA GLN A 44 0.33 -15.80 -0.76
C GLN A 44 1.82 -15.84 -0.40
N ILE A 45 2.30 -16.98 0.12
CA ILE A 45 3.73 -17.22 0.33
C ILE A 45 4.49 -17.22 -1.00
N HIS A 46 3.92 -17.85 -2.03
CA HIS A 46 4.53 -17.84 -3.36
C HIS A 46 4.60 -16.43 -3.96
N ALA A 47 3.51 -15.64 -3.84
CA ALA A 47 3.47 -14.25 -4.27
C ALA A 47 4.52 -13.39 -3.53
N LEU A 48 4.63 -13.54 -2.20
CA LEU A 48 5.64 -12.88 -1.38
C LEU A 48 7.06 -13.23 -1.86
N SER A 49 7.38 -14.51 -1.98
CA SER A 49 8.70 -14.97 -2.42
C SER A 49 9.07 -14.38 -3.79
N ARG A 50 8.15 -14.39 -4.74
CA ARG A 50 8.37 -13.80 -6.07
C ARG A 50 8.53 -12.28 -6.05
N ALA A 51 7.73 -11.60 -5.22
CA ALA A 51 7.77 -10.14 -5.14
C ALA A 51 9.11 -9.62 -4.61
N ILE A 52 9.75 -10.35 -3.69
CA ILE A 52 11.01 -9.94 -3.05
C ILE A 52 12.25 -10.56 -3.70
N SER A 53 12.12 -11.43 -4.71
CA SER A 53 13.25 -12.11 -5.35
C SER A 53 14.11 -11.22 -6.23
N GLY A 54 13.70 -9.99 -6.55
CA GLY A 54 14.43 -9.04 -7.37
C GLY A 54 15.03 -7.88 -6.57
N ASP A 55 15.98 -7.16 -7.18
CA ASP A 55 16.60 -5.97 -6.58
C ASP A 55 15.62 -4.82 -6.32
N ARG A 56 14.50 -4.82 -7.02
CA ARG A 56 13.42 -3.82 -6.86
C ARG A 56 12.06 -4.49 -6.92
N VAL A 57 11.21 -4.17 -5.95
CA VAL A 57 9.83 -4.62 -5.96
C VAL A 57 9.02 -3.79 -6.97
N ARG A 58 8.75 -4.39 -8.14
CA ARG A 58 7.76 -3.91 -9.13
C ARG A 58 6.88 -5.08 -9.49
N TYR A 59 5.84 -5.29 -8.72
CA TYR A 59 5.02 -6.49 -8.82
C TYR A 59 3.53 -6.14 -8.96
N LEU A 60 2.84 -6.85 -9.85
CA LEU A 60 1.39 -6.76 -10.01
C LEU A 60 0.75 -8.01 -9.40
N LEU A 61 -0.03 -7.80 -8.34
CA LEU A 61 -0.89 -8.83 -7.75
C LEU A 61 -2.19 -8.90 -8.57
N ALA A 62 -2.31 -9.91 -9.44
CA ALA A 62 -3.41 -10.04 -10.41
C ALA A 62 -4.33 -11.22 -10.11
N ASP A 63 -4.37 -11.71 -8.87
CA ASP A 63 -5.20 -12.82 -8.45
C ASP A 63 -6.69 -12.47 -8.47
N GLU A 64 -7.54 -13.49 -8.43
CA GLU A 64 -8.99 -13.33 -8.40
C GLU A 64 -9.45 -12.52 -7.17
N VAL A 65 -10.63 -11.92 -7.29
CA VAL A 65 -11.25 -11.16 -6.19
C VAL A 65 -11.53 -12.11 -5.03
N GLY A 66 -11.16 -11.70 -3.81
CA GLY A 66 -11.38 -12.50 -2.59
C GLY A 66 -10.24 -13.41 -2.18
N LEU A 67 -9.16 -13.54 -2.95
CA LEU A 67 -7.99 -14.36 -2.59
C LEU A 67 -7.01 -13.66 -1.61
N GLY A 68 -7.39 -12.51 -1.08
CA GLY A 68 -6.60 -11.84 -0.04
C GLY A 68 -5.42 -11.02 -0.56
N LYS A 69 -5.57 -10.33 -1.70
CA LYS A 69 -4.53 -9.42 -2.25
C LYS A 69 -4.02 -8.39 -1.25
N THR A 70 -4.88 -7.88 -0.36
CA THR A 70 -4.47 -6.99 0.73
C THR A 70 -3.50 -7.67 1.68
N ILE A 71 -3.73 -8.96 1.97
CA ILE A 71 -2.82 -9.78 2.80
C ILE A 71 -1.48 -9.98 2.08
N GLU A 72 -1.49 -10.30 0.79
CA GLU A 72 -0.28 -10.44 0.00
C GLU A 72 0.55 -9.16 -0.02
N ALA A 73 -0.10 -8.03 -0.30
CA ALA A 73 0.54 -6.72 -0.26
C ALA A 73 1.08 -6.37 1.14
N GLY A 74 0.33 -6.72 2.19
CA GLY A 74 0.74 -6.57 3.59
C GLY A 74 1.95 -7.43 3.95
N LEU A 75 1.99 -8.68 3.49
CA LEU A 75 3.13 -9.58 3.68
C LEU A 75 4.40 -9.03 3.00
N VAL A 76 4.29 -8.57 1.75
CA VAL A 76 5.43 -7.95 1.03
C VAL A 76 5.92 -6.71 1.77
N MET A 77 5.01 -5.84 2.16
CA MET A 77 5.33 -4.63 2.94
C MET A 77 6.05 -5.00 4.26
N ARG A 78 5.49 -5.94 5.03
CA ARG A 78 6.03 -6.36 6.32
C ARG A 78 7.42 -6.97 6.16
N GLU A 79 7.63 -7.81 5.16
CA GLU A 79 8.93 -8.40 4.84
C GLU A 79 9.99 -7.34 4.55
N LEU A 80 9.68 -6.37 3.71
CA LEU A 80 10.59 -5.28 3.37
C LEU A 80 10.92 -4.41 4.58
N LYS A 81 9.95 -4.17 5.46
CA LYS A 81 10.17 -3.44 6.73
C LYS A 81 11.08 -4.21 7.68
N LEU A 82 10.83 -5.51 7.88
CA LEU A 82 11.65 -6.36 8.76
C LEU A 82 13.09 -6.45 8.28
N ARG A 83 13.30 -6.40 6.97
CA ARG A 83 14.64 -6.32 6.36
C ARG A 83 15.27 -4.92 6.40
N GLY A 84 14.57 -3.92 6.90
CA GLY A 84 15.05 -2.53 6.94
C GLY A 84 15.16 -1.85 5.57
N LEU A 85 14.52 -2.41 4.54
CA LEU A 85 14.57 -1.90 3.16
C LEU A 85 13.56 -0.78 2.91
N VAL A 86 12.47 -0.72 3.67
CA VAL A 86 11.45 0.31 3.56
C VAL A 86 11.05 0.84 4.93
N ARG A 87 10.80 2.13 4.99
CA ARG A 87 10.28 2.83 6.16
C ARG A 87 9.06 3.67 5.79
N ARG A 88 9.15 4.43 4.71
CA ARG A 88 8.10 5.32 4.26
C ARG A 88 7.20 4.64 3.24
N ILE A 89 5.93 4.49 3.57
CA ILE A 89 4.99 3.68 2.80
C ILE A 89 3.74 4.47 2.47
N LEU A 90 3.39 4.50 1.20
CA LEU A 90 2.15 5.06 0.70
C LEU A 90 1.24 3.95 0.18
N VAL A 91 0.02 3.90 0.68
CA VAL A 91 -1.05 3.06 0.11
C VAL A 91 -2.07 3.98 -0.56
N VAL A 92 -2.33 3.76 -1.84
CA VAL A 92 -3.36 4.45 -2.61
C VAL A 92 -4.49 3.46 -2.87
N SER A 93 -5.67 3.72 -2.33
CA SER A 93 -6.83 2.83 -2.45
C SER A 93 -8.09 3.58 -2.86
N PRO A 94 -9.13 2.91 -3.37
CA PRO A 94 -10.44 3.52 -3.52
C PRO A 94 -10.97 4.05 -2.18
N LYS A 95 -11.66 5.21 -2.20
CA LYS A 95 -12.17 5.85 -0.97
C LYS A 95 -13.02 4.91 -0.10
N GLY A 96 -13.84 4.05 -0.74
CA GLY A 96 -14.75 3.15 -0.03
C GLY A 96 -14.07 2.05 0.79
N ILE A 97 -12.81 1.73 0.50
CA ILE A 97 -12.06 0.66 1.20
C ILE A 97 -10.82 1.16 1.94
N ALA A 98 -10.56 2.47 1.93
CA ALA A 98 -9.39 3.05 2.60
C ALA A 98 -9.39 2.79 4.13
N THR A 99 -10.55 2.87 4.78
CA THR A 99 -10.69 2.52 6.20
C THR A 99 -10.51 1.03 6.47
N GLN A 100 -10.92 0.17 5.54
CA GLN A 100 -10.69 -1.26 5.63
C GLN A 100 -9.18 -1.56 5.58
N TRP A 101 -8.44 -0.91 4.69
CA TRP A 101 -6.98 -1.00 4.63
C TRP A 101 -6.33 -0.66 5.98
N VAL A 102 -6.74 0.43 6.64
CA VAL A 102 -6.24 0.80 7.98
C VAL A 102 -6.49 -0.33 8.98
N ALA A 103 -7.72 -0.85 9.00
CA ALA A 103 -8.11 -1.92 9.93
C ALA A 103 -7.33 -3.22 9.67
N GLU A 104 -7.18 -3.63 8.40
CA GLU A 104 -6.44 -4.84 8.03
C GLU A 104 -4.95 -4.74 8.37
N MET A 105 -4.31 -3.61 8.08
CA MET A 105 -2.91 -3.38 8.43
C MET A 105 -2.69 -3.44 9.94
N GLN A 106 -3.58 -2.83 10.72
CA GLN A 106 -3.50 -2.88 12.17
C GLN A 106 -3.73 -4.30 12.70
N THR A 107 -4.77 -4.99 12.23
CA THR A 107 -5.19 -6.30 12.76
C THR A 107 -4.20 -7.40 12.41
N HIS A 108 -3.76 -7.44 11.16
CA HIS A 108 -2.97 -8.54 10.62
C HIS A 108 -1.46 -8.34 10.77
N PHE A 109 -1.00 -7.10 10.70
CA PHE A 109 0.43 -6.78 10.66
C PHE A 109 0.90 -5.91 11.83
N ASN A 110 -0.02 -5.50 12.72
CA ASN A 110 0.24 -4.55 13.81
C ASN A 110 0.88 -3.24 13.32
N GLU A 111 0.46 -2.77 12.12
CA GLU A 111 0.97 -1.58 11.47
C GLU A 111 -0.03 -0.43 11.56
N GLN A 112 0.47 0.73 11.96
CA GLN A 112 -0.34 1.93 12.13
C GLN A 112 -0.17 2.86 10.92
N PHE A 113 -1.23 3.01 10.15
CA PHE A 113 -1.28 3.93 9.03
C PHE A 113 -2.11 5.16 9.34
N GLN A 114 -1.62 6.32 8.94
CA GLN A 114 -2.41 7.54 8.95
C GLN A 114 -3.33 7.56 7.73
N LEU A 115 -4.64 7.62 7.97
CA LEU A 115 -5.61 7.84 6.90
C LEU A 115 -5.67 9.33 6.57
N VAL A 116 -5.42 9.68 5.30
CA VAL A 116 -5.50 11.05 4.79
C VAL A 116 -6.58 11.11 3.71
N LEU A 117 -7.66 11.81 3.99
CA LEU A 117 -8.73 12.07 3.04
C LEU A 117 -8.50 13.39 2.30
N GLY A 118 -9.21 13.60 1.19
CA GLY A 118 -9.01 14.78 0.33
C GLY A 118 -9.16 16.12 1.05
N ASP A 119 -10.07 16.19 2.03
CA ASP A 119 -10.31 17.40 2.81
C ASP A 119 -9.18 17.68 3.82
N ASP A 120 -8.46 16.65 4.26
CA ASP A 120 -7.36 16.76 5.22
C ASP A 120 -6.09 17.31 4.58
N ILE A 121 -5.86 17.08 3.28
CA ILE A 121 -4.63 17.48 2.58
C ILE A 121 -4.39 18.97 2.70
N GLY A 122 -5.43 19.81 2.50
CA GLY A 122 -5.31 21.25 2.65
C GLY A 122 -5.02 21.71 4.08
N THR A 123 -5.43 20.95 5.07
CA THR A 123 -5.12 21.21 6.48
C THR A 123 -3.70 20.80 6.81
N LEU A 124 -3.27 19.63 6.35
CA LEU A 124 -1.89 19.14 6.50
C LEU A 124 -0.88 20.09 5.82
N GLN A 125 -1.18 20.58 4.62
CA GLN A 125 -0.33 21.56 3.94
C GLN A 125 -0.19 22.85 4.74
N ARG A 126 -1.27 23.37 5.35
CA ARG A 126 -1.21 24.55 6.22
C ARG A 126 -0.37 24.34 7.47
N LEU A 127 -0.45 23.15 8.07
CA LEU A 127 0.36 22.79 9.23
C LEU A 127 1.84 22.65 8.86
N ALA A 128 2.14 22.04 7.74
CA ALA A 128 3.50 21.87 7.24
C ALA A 128 4.18 23.23 6.92
N THR A 129 3.45 24.17 6.31
CA THR A 129 3.98 25.51 5.97
C THR A 129 4.23 26.40 7.19
N GLY A 130 3.58 26.10 8.32
CA GLY A 130 3.82 26.82 9.58
C GLY A 130 5.08 26.41 10.33
N ALA A 131 5.64 25.23 10.05
CA ALA A 131 6.78 24.66 10.79
C ALA A 131 8.13 24.87 10.08
N ASP A 132 8.19 24.71 8.79
CA ASP A 132 9.37 25.02 7.94
C ASP A 132 8.94 24.85 6.46
N HIS A 133 9.20 25.85 5.62
CA HIS A 133 8.82 25.85 4.19
C HIS A 133 9.45 24.72 3.34
N ARG A 134 10.28 23.86 3.94
CA ARG A 134 10.96 22.75 3.28
C ARG A 134 10.27 21.40 3.50
N ASN A 135 9.29 21.30 4.39
CA ASN A 135 8.65 20.02 4.71
C ASN A 135 7.33 19.88 3.96
N SER A 136 7.28 18.89 3.07
CA SER A 136 6.03 18.43 2.47
C SER A 136 5.05 17.95 3.56
N ALA A 137 3.76 18.20 3.39
CA ALA A 137 2.73 17.67 4.29
C ALA A 137 2.82 16.14 4.44
N TRP A 138 3.29 15.45 3.43
CA TRP A 138 3.49 14.02 3.41
C TRP A 138 4.68 13.54 4.26
N SER A 139 5.64 14.42 4.56
CA SER A 139 6.79 14.06 5.40
C SER A 139 6.47 13.93 6.89
N MET A 140 5.27 14.33 7.30
CA MET A 140 4.82 14.26 8.69
C MET A 140 4.55 12.83 9.15
N PHE A 141 4.35 11.90 8.23
CA PHE A 141 4.00 10.50 8.54
C PHE A 141 4.84 9.53 7.73
N ASP A 142 5.30 8.47 8.37
CA ASP A 142 6.05 7.41 7.69
C ASP A 142 5.13 6.45 6.92
N GLN A 143 3.88 6.27 7.36
CA GLN A 143 2.93 5.34 6.75
C GLN A 143 1.59 6.02 6.53
N VAL A 144 1.17 6.10 5.28
CA VAL A 144 -0.04 6.82 4.87
C VAL A 144 -0.92 5.95 3.98
N ILE A 145 -2.20 5.96 4.26
CA ILE A 145 -3.24 5.48 3.34
C ILE A 145 -4.01 6.70 2.83
N VAL A 146 -4.13 6.80 1.52
CA VAL A 146 -4.82 7.92 0.85
C VAL A 146 -5.82 7.40 -0.17
N SER A 147 -6.91 8.13 -0.37
CA SER A 147 -7.83 7.74 -1.43
C SER A 147 -7.30 8.17 -2.81
N LEU A 148 -7.51 7.31 -3.82
CA LEU A 148 -7.16 7.63 -5.21
C LEU A 148 -7.76 8.97 -5.66
N ASP A 149 -9.00 9.25 -5.23
CA ASP A 149 -9.68 10.51 -5.54
C ASP A 149 -9.00 11.74 -4.91
N SER A 150 -8.31 11.54 -3.80
CA SER A 150 -7.59 12.63 -3.10
C SER A 150 -6.27 13.01 -3.78
N VAL A 151 -5.63 12.08 -4.52
CA VAL A 151 -4.33 12.32 -5.17
C VAL A 151 -4.44 12.55 -6.67
N LYS A 152 -5.54 12.15 -7.30
CA LYS A 152 -5.74 12.40 -8.75
C LYS A 152 -5.77 13.90 -9.07
N PRO A 153 -5.36 14.29 -10.28
CA PRO A 153 -5.50 15.65 -10.75
C PRO A 153 -6.97 16.12 -10.72
N MET A 154 -7.18 17.37 -10.41
CA MET A 154 -8.48 18.03 -10.46
C MET A 154 -8.71 18.56 -11.90
N ASP A 155 -9.89 18.29 -12.47
CA ASP A 155 -10.22 18.76 -13.82
C ASP A 155 -10.68 20.22 -13.81
N LYS A 156 -11.56 20.58 -12.89
CA LYS A 156 -12.14 21.92 -12.78
C LYS A 156 -12.44 22.28 -11.33
N ARG A 157 -12.38 23.57 -11.01
CA ARG A 157 -12.85 24.12 -9.74
C ARG A 157 -13.58 25.43 -9.99
N ARG A 158 -14.76 25.59 -9.38
CA ARG A 158 -15.57 26.81 -9.53
C ARG A 158 -14.77 28.03 -9.09
N GLY A 159 -14.71 29.05 -9.96
CA GLY A 159 -13.98 30.30 -9.69
C GLY A 159 -12.46 30.23 -9.92
N TRP A 160 -11.96 29.16 -10.49
CA TRP A 160 -10.54 29.02 -10.85
C TRP A 160 -10.36 29.00 -12.38
N THR A 161 -9.28 29.61 -12.86
CA THR A 161 -8.85 29.50 -14.25
C THR A 161 -8.20 28.15 -14.48
N SER A 162 -8.07 27.72 -15.75
CA SER A 162 -7.42 26.46 -16.12
C SER A 162 -5.95 26.45 -15.70
N GLU A 163 -5.26 27.58 -15.81
CA GLU A 163 -3.86 27.74 -15.39
C GLU A 163 -3.70 27.52 -13.89
N ARG A 164 -4.61 28.09 -13.08
CA ARG A 164 -4.59 27.92 -11.61
C ARG A 164 -4.87 26.48 -11.20
N VAL A 165 -5.76 25.78 -11.91
CA VAL A 165 -6.02 24.36 -11.69
C VAL A 165 -4.78 23.54 -12.04
N ALA A 166 -4.12 23.83 -13.16
CA ALA A 166 -2.91 23.14 -13.59
C ALA A 166 -1.74 23.34 -12.61
N GLU A 167 -1.54 24.55 -12.12
CA GLU A 167 -0.51 24.87 -11.13
C GLU A 167 -0.77 24.16 -9.80
N TYR A 168 -2.00 24.18 -9.32
CA TYR A 168 -2.40 23.45 -8.11
C TYR A 168 -2.18 21.93 -8.23
N ASN A 169 -2.55 21.34 -9.38
CA ASN A 169 -2.31 19.92 -9.64
C ASN A 169 -0.82 19.60 -9.67
N ARG A 170 -0.01 20.46 -10.31
CA ARG A 170 1.43 20.29 -10.38
C ARG A 170 2.07 20.32 -9.00
N SER A 171 1.76 21.33 -8.18
CA SER A 171 2.28 21.45 -6.81
C SER A 171 1.94 20.21 -5.97
N ARG A 172 0.69 19.75 -6.02
CA ARG A 172 0.27 18.55 -5.26
C ARG A 172 1.00 17.29 -5.71
N PHE A 173 1.22 17.14 -7.00
CA PHE A 173 1.91 16.00 -7.58
C PHE A 173 3.40 16.02 -7.23
N GLU A 174 4.04 17.17 -7.33
CA GLU A 174 5.42 17.37 -6.90
C GLU A 174 5.58 17.05 -5.41
N ASP A 175 4.72 17.58 -4.55
CA ASP A 175 4.71 17.29 -3.11
C ASP A 175 4.61 15.78 -2.82
N LEU A 176 3.74 15.06 -3.53
CA LEU A 176 3.53 13.62 -3.34
C LEU A 176 4.76 12.81 -3.78
N ILE A 177 5.34 13.14 -4.96
CA ILE A 177 6.51 12.42 -5.51
C ILE A 177 7.77 12.72 -4.68
N THR A 178 7.97 13.99 -4.32
CA THR A 178 9.18 14.40 -3.58
C THR A 178 9.14 14.03 -2.10
N ALA A 179 8.02 13.50 -1.62
CA ALA A 179 7.88 13.04 -0.25
C ALA A 179 8.85 11.92 0.14
N GLY A 180 9.46 11.23 -0.82
CA GLY A 180 10.47 10.18 -0.57
C GLY A 180 9.86 8.90 -0.04
N TRP A 181 8.87 8.35 -0.72
CA TRP A 181 8.31 7.03 -0.42
C TRP A 181 9.26 5.91 -0.81
N ASP A 182 9.51 4.97 0.11
CA ASP A 182 10.30 3.77 -0.17
C ASP A 182 9.47 2.69 -0.85
N LEU A 183 8.16 2.63 -0.50
CA LEU A 183 7.20 1.69 -1.08
C LEU A 183 5.87 2.40 -1.38
N VAL A 184 5.36 2.16 -2.58
CA VAL A 184 4.02 2.60 -2.97
C VAL A 184 3.18 1.37 -3.34
N ILE A 185 2.05 1.21 -2.67
CA ILE A 185 1.07 0.16 -2.95
C ILE A 185 -0.16 0.83 -3.56
N VAL A 186 -0.59 0.35 -4.73
CA VAL A 186 -1.78 0.87 -5.40
C VAL A 186 -2.82 -0.23 -5.50
N ASP A 187 -3.91 -0.07 -4.78
CA ASP A 187 -5.04 -0.96 -4.86
C ASP A 187 -5.96 -0.57 -6.02
N GLU A 188 -6.62 -1.58 -6.62
CA GLU A 188 -7.46 -1.39 -7.79
C GLU A 188 -6.72 -0.67 -8.94
N ALA A 189 -5.46 -1.07 -9.19
CA ALA A 189 -4.56 -0.42 -10.15
C ALA A 189 -5.15 -0.34 -11.57
N HIS A 190 -6.11 -1.21 -11.92
CA HIS A 190 -6.85 -1.13 -13.18
C HIS A 190 -7.60 0.21 -13.35
N ARG A 191 -7.92 0.90 -12.26
CA ARG A 191 -8.52 2.24 -12.29
C ARG A 191 -7.56 3.34 -12.69
N LEU A 192 -6.25 3.06 -12.70
CA LEU A 192 -5.24 3.97 -13.24
C LEU A 192 -5.14 3.86 -14.76
N GLY A 193 -5.42 2.68 -15.33
CA GLY A 193 -5.47 2.43 -16.77
C GLY A 193 -6.86 2.77 -17.30
N GLY A 194 -7.04 3.90 -17.97
CA GLY A 194 -8.32 4.31 -18.52
C GLY A 194 -8.30 4.51 -20.02
N SER A 195 -9.47 4.36 -20.65
CA SER A 195 -9.78 4.91 -21.96
C SER A 195 -9.55 6.43 -21.97
N THR A 196 -9.52 7.05 -23.13
CA THR A 196 -9.22 8.46 -23.39
C THR A 196 -9.89 9.47 -22.43
N ASP A 197 -11.02 9.12 -21.83
CA ASP A 197 -11.72 9.96 -20.84
C ASP A 197 -11.13 9.91 -19.43
N GLN A 198 -10.12 9.07 -19.18
CA GLN A 198 -9.49 8.89 -17.86
C GLN A 198 -8.00 9.26 -17.83
N VAL A 199 -7.55 10.11 -18.76
CA VAL A 199 -6.14 10.56 -18.89
C VAL A 199 -5.57 11.14 -17.59
N ALA A 200 -6.41 11.70 -16.72
CA ALA A 200 -6.01 12.25 -15.44
C ALA A 200 -5.46 11.19 -14.47
N ARG A 201 -5.92 9.91 -14.58
CA ARG A 201 -5.45 8.80 -13.74
C ARG A 201 -4.12 8.21 -14.24
N TYR A 202 -3.89 8.26 -15.54
CA TYR A 202 -2.68 7.73 -16.18
C TYR A 202 -1.40 8.47 -15.80
N LYS A 203 -1.52 9.70 -15.31
CA LYS A 203 -0.37 10.53 -14.92
C LYS A 203 0.18 10.23 -13.54
N LEU A 204 -0.44 9.31 -12.80
CA LEU A 204 0.01 8.84 -11.48
C LEU A 204 0.75 7.51 -11.53
N GLY A 205 0.66 6.75 -12.60
CA GLY A 205 1.39 5.49 -12.86
C GLY A 205 2.61 5.74 -13.71
#